data_494f9f2eed11af54d5a9363cd4faddf6
#
_entry.id   494f9f2eed11af54d5a9363cd4faddf6
#
_cell.length_a   1.000
_cell.length_b   1.000
_cell.length_c   1.000
_cell.angle_alpha   90.00
_cell.angle_beta   90.00
_cell.angle_gamma   90.00
#
_symmetry.space_group_name_H-M   'P 1'
#
loop_
_entity.id
_entity.type
_entity.pdbx_description
1 polymer ?
#
loop_
_entity_poly.entity_id
_entity_poly.type
_entity_poly.pdbx_seq_one_letter_code
_entity_poly.pdbx_strand_id
1 'polypeptide(L)'
;GHIAGIVNPPAANKYGYWTNEELPADADEFLKGATQNPGSWWVDWQNWLLAQTNGDKKVPARKPGTGGLPVLEDAPGAFVKFRLDAQKAK
;
A
#
# COMPACT_ATOMS: atom_id res chain seq x y z
N GLY A 1 17.53 -3.68 0.43
CA GLY A 1 17.33 -3.42 -0.97
C GLY A 1 16.65 -2.09 -1.25
N HIS A 2 16.66 -1.69 -2.49
CA HIS A 2 16.10 -0.40 -2.91
C HIS A 2 14.58 -0.30 -2.71
N ILE A 3 13.89 -1.40 -2.49
CA ILE A 3 12.46 -1.38 -2.20
C ILE A 3 12.16 -1.27 -0.70
N ALA A 4 13.16 -1.36 0.16
CA ALA A 4 12.95 -1.38 1.61
C ALA A 4 12.28 -0.11 2.15
N GLY A 5 12.58 1.05 1.54
CA GLY A 5 11.95 2.30 1.90
C GLY A 5 10.57 2.50 1.30
N ILE A 6 10.25 1.78 0.23
CA ILE A 6 8.95 1.85 -0.44
C ILE A 6 7.94 0.95 0.28
N VAL A 7 8.30 -0.32 0.47
CA VAL A 7 7.46 -1.27 1.20
C VAL A 7 7.89 -1.23 2.67
N ASN A 8 7.31 -0.29 3.39
CA ASN A 8 7.69 0.01 4.76
C ASN A 8 6.43 0.25 5.61
N PRO A 9 5.83 -0.82 6.15
CA PRO A 9 4.63 -0.67 6.97
C PRO A 9 4.87 0.25 8.17
N PRO A 10 3.94 1.14 8.52
CA PRO A 10 4.11 2.08 9.64
C PRO A 10 4.42 1.39 10.96
N ALA A 11 3.89 0.21 11.19
CA ALA A 11 4.11 -0.54 12.43
C ALA A 11 5.59 -0.91 12.66
N ALA A 12 6.38 -1.01 11.58
CA ALA A 12 7.81 -1.32 11.70
C ALA A 12 8.63 -0.15 12.25
N ASN A 13 8.12 1.07 12.14
CA ASN A 13 8.75 2.29 12.62
C ASN A 13 10.22 2.41 12.19
N LYS A 14 10.47 2.22 10.90
CA LYS A 14 11.81 2.25 10.30
C LYS A 14 11.95 3.38 9.30
N TYR A 15 13.20 3.77 9.06
CA TYR A 15 13.59 4.70 8.01
C TYR A 15 12.97 6.09 8.19
N GLY A 16 12.86 6.80 7.10
CA GLY A 16 12.30 8.13 7.09
C GLY A 16 12.06 8.58 5.66
N TYR A 17 11.51 9.77 5.52
CA TYR A 17 11.24 10.34 4.21
C TYR A 17 11.35 11.87 4.31
N TRP A 18 11.45 12.52 3.16
CA TRP A 18 11.60 13.97 3.08
C TRP A 18 10.41 14.57 2.36
N THR A 19 9.93 15.70 2.90
CA THR A 19 8.83 16.45 2.29
C THR A 19 9.27 17.89 2.04
N ASN A 20 8.71 18.50 1.00
CA ASN A 20 8.94 19.90 0.68
C ASN A 20 7.70 20.43 -0.05
N GLU A 21 7.14 21.51 0.45
CA GLU A 21 6.00 22.17 -0.17
C GLU A 21 6.37 22.86 -1.49
N GLU A 22 7.62 23.24 -1.62
CA GLU A 22 8.12 23.84 -2.85
C GLU A 22 8.67 22.76 -3.78
N LEU A 23 8.50 22.97 -5.07
CA LEU A 23 9.00 22.06 -6.09
C LEU A 23 10.01 22.80 -6.97
N PRO A 24 11.26 22.96 -6.51
CA PRO A 24 12.30 23.59 -7.31
C PRO A 24 12.67 22.75 -8.53
N ALA A 25 13.30 23.38 -9.51
CA ALA A 25 13.67 22.71 -10.75
C ALA A 25 14.80 21.69 -10.58
N ASP A 26 15.62 21.88 -9.54
CA ASP A 26 16.79 21.04 -9.27
C ASP A 26 16.51 20.11 -8.07
N ALA A 27 16.85 18.84 -8.23
CA ALA A 27 16.69 17.85 -7.18
C ALA A 27 17.50 18.18 -5.91
N ASP A 28 18.70 18.71 -6.08
CA ASP A 28 19.53 19.11 -4.93
C ASP A 28 18.90 20.24 -4.15
N GLU A 29 18.29 21.20 -4.83
CA GLU A 29 17.56 22.29 -4.19
C GLU A 29 16.33 21.78 -3.44
N PHE A 30 15.64 20.80 -4.01
CA PHE A 30 14.52 20.15 -3.32
C PHE A 30 14.97 19.53 -2.01
N LEU A 31 16.05 18.77 -2.04
CA LEU A 31 16.55 18.08 -0.85
C LEU A 31 17.05 19.06 0.22
N LYS A 32 17.70 20.15 -0.18
CA LYS A 32 18.16 21.17 0.75
C LYS A 32 17.03 21.83 1.52
N GLY A 33 15.90 22.10 0.86
CA GLY A 33 14.74 22.71 1.47
C GLY A 33 13.77 21.73 2.12
N ALA A 34 14.03 20.43 2.03
CA ALA A 34 13.13 19.40 2.51
C ALA A 34 13.23 19.22 4.03
N THR A 35 12.12 18.82 4.61
CA THR A 35 12.03 18.43 6.02
C THR A 35 12.10 16.91 6.12
N GLN A 36 12.98 16.39 6.95
CA GLN A 36 13.08 14.96 7.21
C GLN A 36 12.02 14.54 8.22
N ASN A 37 11.29 13.47 7.90
CA ASN A 37 10.26 12.90 8.74
C ASN A 37 10.63 11.46 9.08
N PRO A 38 10.52 11.04 10.36
CA PRO A 38 10.84 9.66 10.73
C PRO A 38 9.68 8.72 10.40
N GLY A 39 10.01 7.47 10.14
CA GLY A 39 9.02 6.41 9.93
C GLY A 39 8.58 6.25 8.50
N SER A 40 7.45 5.58 8.32
CA SER A 40 6.95 5.24 6.99
C SER A 40 6.30 6.42 6.29
N TRP A 41 6.59 6.58 5.02
CA TRP A 41 5.95 7.57 4.14
C TRP A 41 4.47 7.25 3.87
N TRP A 42 4.01 6.03 4.18
CA TRP A 42 2.63 5.60 3.89
C TRP A 42 1.59 6.49 4.60
N VAL A 43 1.89 6.94 5.82
CA VAL A 43 0.98 7.79 6.58
C VAL A 43 0.80 9.15 5.88
N ASP A 44 1.89 9.74 5.42
CA ASP A 44 1.84 11.00 4.67
C ASP A 44 1.07 10.84 3.37
N TRP A 45 1.33 9.75 2.64
CA TRP A 45 0.61 9.43 1.40
C TRP A 45 -0.89 9.29 1.66
N GLN A 46 -1.27 8.59 2.71
CA GLN A 46 -2.68 8.42 3.06
C GLN A 46 -3.35 9.76 3.37
N ASN A 47 -2.69 10.60 4.14
CA ASN A 47 -3.20 11.94 4.46
C ASN A 47 -3.38 12.78 3.20
N TRP A 48 -2.44 12.69 2.27
CA TRP A 48 -2.54 13.37 0.99
C TRP A 48 -3.75 12.86 0.18
N LEU A 49 -3.93 11.54 0.13
CA LEU A 49 -5.07 10.94 -0.57
C LEU A 49 -6.40 11.40 0.04
N LEU A 50 -6.49 11.40 1.36
CA LEU A 50 -7.71 11.85 2.04
C LEU A 50 -8.04 13.30 1.73
N ALA A 51 -7.03 14.16 1.61
CA ALA A 51 -7.22 15.55 1.23
C ALA A 51 -7.73 15.72 -0.20
N GLN A 52 -7.50 14.75 -1.09
CA GLN A 52 -7.99 14.78 -2.47
C GLN A 52 -9.44 14.30 -2.57
N THR A 53 -9.97 13.67 -1.54
CA THR A 53 -11.35 13.18 -1.51
C THR A 53 -12.28 14.22 -0.89
N ASN A 54 -13.58 14.17 -1.24
CA ASN A 54 -14.57 15.11 -0.72
C ASN A 54 -15.10 14.65 0.64
N GLY A 55 -14.22 14.30 1.55
CA GLY A 55 -14.57 13.94 2.90
C GLY A 55 -14.36 12.48 3.24
N ASP A 56 -14.44 12.19 4.50
CA ASP A 56 -14.11 10.89 5.10
C ASP A 56 -15.27 9.91 5.05
N LYS A 57 -15.86 9.71 3.88
CA LYS A 57 -16.95 8.76 3.79
C LYS A 57 -16.40 7.34 3.76
N LYS A 58 -16.62 6.63 4.83
CA LYS A 58 -16.34 5.20 4.87
C LYS A 58 -17.39 4.48 4.05
N VAL A 59 -16.95 3.64 3.13
CA VAL A 59 -17.84 2.78 2.39
C VAL A 59 -17.98 1.46 3.15
N PRO A 60 -19.20 0.91 3.25
CA PRO A 60 -19.37 -0.37 3.90
C PRO A 60 -18.66 -1.47 3.11
N ALA A 61 -18.10 -2.44 3.83
CA ALA A 61 -17.48 -3.58 3.22
C ALA A 61 -18.52 -4.40 2.46
N ARG A 62 -18.17 -4.82 1.27
CA ARG A 62 -19.02 -5.68 0.46
C ARG A 62 -18.66 -7.14 0.71
N LYS A 63 -19.67 -8.00 0.69
CA LYS A 63 -19.46 -9.43 0.76
C LYS A 63 -19.50 -10.02 -0.65
N PRO A 64 -18.68 -11.04 -0.94
CA PRO A 64 -18.80 -11.76 -2.21
C PRO A 64 -20.21 -12.27 -2.40
N GLY A 65 -20.73 -12.19 -3.62
CA GLY A 65 -22.07 -12.63 -3.95
C GLY A 65 -23.16 -11.57 -3.89
N THR A 66 -22.89 -10.41 -3.28
CA THR A 66 -23.91 -9.36 -3.16
C THR A 66 -24.11 -8.53 -4.43
N GLY A 67 -23.18 -8.61 -5.39
CA GLY A 67 -23.28 -7.89 -6.66
C GLY A 67 -23.95 -8.68 -7.80
N GLY A 68 -24.64 -9.76 -7.49
CA GLY A 68 -25.30 -10.59 -8.50
C GLY A 68 -24.45 -11.72 -9.06
N LEU A 69 -23.17 -11.77 -8.71
CA LEU A 69 -22.29 -12.86 -9.10
C LEU A 69 -22.19 -13.88 -7.96
N PRO A 70 -22.39 -15.18 -8.25
CA PRO A 70 -22.36 -16.18 -7.18
C PRO A 70 -20.95 -16.36 -6.60
N VAL A 71 -20.90 -16.72 -5.34
CA VAL A 71 -19.66 -17.15 -4.70
C VAL A 71 -19.29 -18.52 -5.24
N LEU A 72 -18.05 -18.68 -5.71
CA LEU A 72 -17.59 -19.95 -6.27
C LEU A 72 -16.90 -20.81 -5.22
N GLU A 73 -16.00 -20.22 -4.46
CA GLU A 73 -15.23 -20.93 -3.43
C GLU A 73 -14.56 -19.92 -2.50
N ASP A 74 -14.08 -20.40 -1.37
CA ASP A 74 -13.35 -19.57 -0.41
C ASP A 74 -11.97 -19.23 -0.93
N ALA A 75 -11.45 -18.06 -0.53
CA ALA A 75 -10.08 -17.68 -0.81
C ALA A 75 -9.09 -18.63 -0.09
N PRO A 76 -7.94 -18.90 -0.66
CA PRO A 76 -7.38 -18.38 -1.93
C PRO A 76 -7.81 -19.13 -3.17
N GLY A 77 -8.75 -20.06 -3.08
CA GLY A 77 -9.20 -20.88 -4.20
C GLY A 77 -8.38 -22.16 -4.36
N ALA A 78 -8.88 -23.05 -5.22
CA ALA A 78 -8.29 -24.37 -5.39
C ALA A 78 -7.00 -24.36 -6.23
N PHE A 79 -6.95 -23.49 -7.25
CA PHE A 79 -5.82 -23.50 -8.20
C PHE A 79 -4.48 -23.21 -7.53
N VAL A 80 -4.44 -22.20 -6.65
CA VAL A 80 -3.19 -21.82 -5.99
C VAL A 80 -2.69 -22.89 -5.03
N LYS A 81 -3.57 -23.77 -4.57
CA LYS A 81 -3.22 -24.88 -3.68
C LYS A 81 -2.74 -26.11 -4.42
N PHE A 82 -2.91 -26.13 -5.73
CA PHE A 82 -2.50 -27.26 -6.55
C PHE A 82 -0.96 -27.36 -6.56
N ARG A 83 -0.45 -28.53 -6.30
CA ARG A 83 0.99 -28.81 -6.30
C ARG A 83 1.27 -30.05 -7.15
N LEU A 84 2.15 -29.88 -8.09
CA LEU A 84 2.52 -30.99 -8.98
C LEU A 84 3.16 -32.13 -8.19
N ASP A 85 3.96 -31.80 -7.19
CA ASP A 85 4.66 -32.77 -6.35
C ASP A 85 3.68 -33.67 -5.57
N ALA A 86 2.59 -33.08 -5.09
CA ALA A 86 1.56 -33.83 -4.37
C ALA A 86 0.88 -34.88 -5.23
N GLN A 87 0.78 -34.64 -6.56
CA GLN A 87 0.24 -35.61 -7.49
C GLN A 87 1.23 -36.73 -7.83
N LYS A 88 2.50 -36.40 -7.89
CA LYS A 88 3.55 -37.41 -8.15
C LYS A 88 3.72 -38.37 -6.97
N ALA A 89 3.40 -37.95 -5.77
CA ALA A 89 3.50 -38.77 -4.57
C ALA A 89 2.42 -39.84 -4.46
N LYS A 90 1.45 -39.82 -5.35
CA LYS A 90 0.41 -40.86 -5.46
C LYS A 90 0.81 -41.91 -6.52
#